data_7d40f52984e133cdb7f4518130c7dbae
#
_entry.id   7d40f52984e133cdb7f4518130c7dbae
#
_cell.length_a   1.000
_cell.length_b   1.000
_cell.length_c   1.000
_cell.angle_alpha   90.00
_cell.angle_beta   90.00
_cell.angle_gamma   90.00
#
_symmetry.space_group_name_H-M   'P 1'
#
loop_
_entity.id
_entity.type
_entity.pdbx_description
1 polymer ?
#
loop_
_entity_poly.entity_id
_entity_poly.type
_entity_poly.pdbx_seq_one_letter_code
_entity_poly.pdbx_strand_id
1 'polypeptide(L)'
;MKKLKLFFKTGFYFANIVLMIFYLYPGSILGCFLYDNCYIQPQITQDIIVSANHVYAFILLTILGLSSFHNTKKINFLIFYLFLLSIILELFHIIIPNRGFEMSDLFGNIVGVILVILIYKIVIRYVKT
;
A
#
# COMPACT_ATOMS: atom_id res chain seq x y z
N MET A 1 -15.81 -18.07 -10.01
CA MET A 1 -15.94 -16.82 -9.23
C MET A 1 -15.52 -16.95 -7.75
N LYS A 2 -15.95 -17.97 -7.00
CA LYS A 2 -15.54 -18.15 -5.58
C LYS A 2 -14.02 -18.31 -5.39
N LYS A 3 -13.35 -19.11 -6.25
CA LYS A 3 -11.89 -19.34 -6.21
C LYS A 3 -11.09 -18.03 -6.47
N LEU A 4 -11.53 -17.22 -7.43
CA LEU A 4 -10.89 -15.95 -7.75
C LEU A 4 -11.02 -14.95 -6.60
N LYS A 5 -12.19 -14.87 -5.97
CA LYS A 5 -12.40 -14.02 -4.79
C LYS A 5 -11.55 -14.46 -3.61
N LEU A 6 -11.41 -15.78 -3.41
CA LEU A 6 -10.53 -16.33 -2.37
C LEU A 6 -9.07 -15.97 -2.65
N PHE A 7 -8.62 -16.08 -3.90
CA PHE A 7 -7.28 -15.70 -4.32
C PHE A 7 -6.96 -14.24 -3.98
N PHE A 8 -7.82 -13.30 -4.38
CA PHE A 8 -7.64 -11.89 -4.06
C PHE A 8 -7.65 -11.63 -2.54
N LYS A 9 -8.52 -12.31 -1.80
CA LYS A 9 -8.60 -12.16 -0.35
C LYS A 9 -7.33 -12.66 0.34
N THR A 10 -6.82 -13.81 -0.05
CA THR A 10 -5.55 -14.33 0.46
C THR A 10 -4.39 -13.40 0.08
N GLY A 11 -4.35 -12.95 -1.18
CA GLY A 11 -3.36 -11.99 -1.67
C GLY A 11 -3.39 -10.67 -0.89
N PHE A 12 -4.57 -10.15 -0.57
CA PHE A 12 -4.71 -8.94 0.25
C PHE A 12 -4.12 -9.10 1.65
N TYR A 13 -4.46 -10.17 2.36
CA TYR A 13 -3.92 -10.39 3.70
C TYR A 13 -2.41 -10.64 3.67
N PHE A 14 -1.93 -11.41 2.69
CA PHE A 14 -0.51 -11.65 2.52
C PHE A 14 0.25 -10.34 2.22
N ALA A 15 -0.22 -9.55 1.25
CA ALA A 15 0.38 -8.26 0.92
C ALA A 15 0.37 -7.28 2.10
N ASN A 16 -0.70 -7.30 2.91
CA ASN A 16 -0.82 -6.47 4.10
C ASN A 16 0.27 -6.83 5.13
N ILE A 17 0.47 -8.13 5.40
CA ILE A 17 1.51 -8.60 6.33
C ILE A 17 2.91 -8.22 5.81
N VAL A 18 3.19 -8.48 4.53
CA VAL A 18 4.48 -8.14 3.91
C VAL A 18 4.74 -6.64 3.96
N LEU A 19 3.72 -5.83 3.66
CA LEU A 19 3.81 -4.37 3.75
C LEU A 19 4.16 -3.91 5.17
N MET A 20 3.46 -4.44 6.18
CA MET A 20 3.74 -4.12 7.58
C MET A 20 5.18 -4.50 7.96
N ILE A 21 5.67 -5.66 7.55
CA ILE A 21 7.04 -6.08 7.82
C ILE A 21 8.04 -5.09 7.19
N PHE A 22 7.83 -4.69 5.92
CA PHE A 22 8.72 -3.76 5.23
C PHE A 22 8.71 -2.36 5.84
N TYR A 23 7.55 -1.87 6.27
CA TYR A 23 7.42 -0.55 6.88
C TYR A 23 7.96 -0.50 8.30
N LEU A 24 7.76 -1.56 9.08
CA LEU A 24 8.15 -1.59 10.50
C LEU A 24 9.58 -2.11 10.72
N TYR A 25 10.24 -2.61 9.69
CA TYR A 25 11.63 -3.07 9.79
C TYR A 25 12.59 -1.87 9.94
N PRO A 26 13.55 -1.91 10.89
CA PRO A 26 14.53 -0.85 11.07
C PRO A 26 15.54 -0.84 9.91
N GLY A 27 15.37 0.07 8.97
CA GLY A 27 16.13 0.15 7.73
C GLY A 27 15.39 -0.44 6.54
N SER A 28 16.12 -0.96 5.55
CA SER A 28 15.58 -1.55 4.33
C SER A 28 15.92 -3.03 4.22
N ILE A 29 14.91 -3.90 4.32
CA ILE A 29 15.10 -5.34 4.09
C ILE A 29 15.63 -5.61 2.69
N LEU A 30 15.07 -4.93 1.68
CA LEU A 30 15.51 -5.08 0.29
C LEU A 30 16.93 -4.57 0.08
N GLY A 31 17.31 -3.48 0.74
CA GLY A 31 18.67 -2.98 0.71
C GLY A 31 19.66 -3.95 1.36
N CYS A 32 19.29 -4.54 2.50
CA CYS A 32 20.09 -5.59 3.13
C CYS A 32 20.33 -6.77 2.17
N PHE A 33 19.27 -7.22 1.51
CA PHE A 33 19.33 -8.41 0.67
C PHE A 33 19.99 -8.19 -0.69
N LEU A 34 19.72 -7.04 -1.34
CA LEU A 34 20.19 -6.75 -2.70
C LEU A 34 21.58 -6.10 -2.74
N TYR A 35 21.92 -5.33 -1.72
CA TYR A 35 23.13 -4.48 -1.72
C TYR A 35 24.04 -4.70 -0.52
N ASP A 36 23.75 -5.69 0.33
CA ASP A 36 24.43 -5.89 1.63
C ASP A 36 24.49 -4.60 2.47
N ASN A 37 23.53 -3.71 2.26
CA ASN A 37 23.45 -2.42 2.92
C ASN A 37 21.99 -2.08 3.28
N CYS A 38 21.67 -2.21 4.57
CA CYS A 38 20.33 -1.98 5.09
C CYS A 38 19.89 -0.50 5.15
N TYR A 39 20.79 0.41 4.83
CA TYR A 39 20.50 1.85 4.79
C TYR A 39 20.09 2.32 3.38
N ILE A 40 20.27 1.50 2.36
CA ILE A 40 19.89 1.82 0.99
C ILE A 40 18.49 1.27 0.71
N GLN A 41 17.58 2.15 0.33
CA GLN A 41 16.25 1.75 -0.14
C GLN A 41 16.26 1.63 -1.67
N PRO A 42 16.10 0.41 -2.24
CA PRO A 42 15.96 0.25 -3.69
C PRO A 42 14.74 1.02 -4.20
N GLN A 43 14.91 1.75 -5.28
CA GLN A 43 13.82 2.49 -5.92
C GLN A 43 13.41 1.82 -7.22
N ILE A 44 12.10 1.66 -7.44
CA ILE A 44 11.54 1.13 -8.70
C ILE A 44 11.62 2.21 -9.78
N THR A 45 11.24 3.43 -9.42
CA THR A 45 11.36 4.63 -10.25
C THR A 45 11.80 5.82 -9.40
N GLN A 46 12.31 6.86 -10.03
CA GLN A 46 12.67 8.09 -9.33
C GLN A 46 11.45 8.77 -8.71
N ASP A 47 11.64 9.33 -7.53
CA ASP A 47 10.65 10.18 -6.89
C ASP A 47 10.59 11.53 -7.62
N ILE A 48 9.39 12.03 -7.88
CA ILE A 48 9.19 13.34 -8.51
C ILE A 48 8.69 14.34 -7.46
N ILE A 49 7.46 14.12 -6.95
CA ILE A 49 6.84 14.96 -5.92
C ILE A 49 6.58 14.13 -4.67
N VAL A 50 6.22 12.87 -4.87
CA VAL A 50 5.93 11.90 -3.82
C VAL A 50 6.79 10.66 -4.03
N SER A 51 6.98 9.88 -2.96
CA SER A 51 7.77 8.66 -3.02
C SER A 51 7.07 7.60 -3.89
N ALA A 52 7.72 7.26 -5.00
CA ALA A 52 7.18 6.33 -5.99
C ALA A 52 6.98 4.92 -5.41
N ASN A 53 7.91 4.42 -4.62
CA ASN A 53 7.79 3.12 -3.99
C ASN A 53 6.56 3.02 -3.09
N HIS A 54 6.27 4.08 -2.33
CA HIS A 54 5.11 4.17 -1.44
C HIS A 54 3.80 4.21 -2.24
N VAL A 55 3.76 4.94 -3.34
CA VAL A 55 2.62 4.94 -4.27
C VAL A 55 2.34 3.54 -4.79
N TYR A 56 3.36 2.83 -5.31
CA TYR A 56 3.18 1.48 -5.87
C TYR A 56 2.73 0.46 -4.82
N ALA A 57 3.31 0.50 -3.62
CA ALA A 57 2.93 -0.39 -2.53
C ALA A 57 1.45 -0.25 -2.16
N PHE A 58 0.97 0.98 -2.02
CA PHE A 58 -0.43 1.24 -1.68
C PHE A 58 -1.39 1.07 -2.85
N ILE A 59 -0.95 1.26 -4.11
CA ILE A 59 -1.73 0.86 -5.30
C ILE A 59 -2.00 -0.65 -5.26
N LEU A 60 -0.96 -1.46 -5.11
CA LEU A 60 -1.10 -2.92 -5.08
C LEU A 60 -2.02 -3.38 -3.95
N LEU A 61 -1.80 -2.89 -2.73
CA LEU A 61 -2.61 -3.25 -1.58
C LEU A 61 -4.08 -2.87 -1.78
N THR A 62 -4.33 -1.67 -2.31
CA THR A 62 -5.69 -1.16 -2.54
C THR A 62 -6.42 -1.95 -3.63
N ILE A 63 -5.74 -2.31 -4.73
CA ILE A 63 -6.31 -3.16 -5.79
C ILE A 63 -6.74 -4.51 -5.21
N LEU A 64 -5.84 -5.17 -4.46
CA LEU A 64 -6.14 -6.46 -3.84
C LEU A 64 -7.30 -6.36 -2.85
N GLY A 65 -7.33 -5.30 -2.04
CA GLY A 65 -8.40 -5.05 -1.08
C GLY A 65 -9.76 -4.83 -1.76
N LEU A 66 -9.85 -3.91 -2.71
CA LEU A 66 -11.10 -3.61 -3.41
C LEU A 66 -11.60 -4.81 -4.22
N SER A 67 -10.69 -5.58 -4.86
CA SER A 67 -11.06 -6.81 -5.56
C SER A 67 -11.59 -7.90 -4.61
N SER A 68 -11.06 -7.96 -3.39
CA SER A 68 -11.46 -8.95 -2.38
C SER A 68 -12.84 -8.66 -1.79
N PHE A 69 -13.11 -7.38 -1.54
CA PHE A 69 -14.32 -6.92 -0.84
C PHE A 69 -15.35 -6.27 -1.78
N HIS A 70 -15.14 -6.39 -3.11
CA HIS A 70 -16.10 -5.92 -4.10
C HIS A 70 -17.50 -6.48 -3.83
N ASN A 71 -18.50 -5.60 -3.91
CA ASN A 71 -19.92 -5.93 -3.63
C ASN A 71 -20.20 -6.49 -2.21
N THR A 72 -19.40 -6.12 -1.23
CA THR A 72 -19.66 -6.45 0.17
C THR A 72 -19.99 -5.19 0.98
N LYS A 73 -20.77 -5.36 2.06
CA LYS A 73 -21.04 -4.26 3.01
C LYS A 73 -19.76 -3.74 3.71
N LYS A 74 -18.67 -4.49 3.63
CA LYS A 74 -17.39 -4.16 4.28
C LYS A 74 -16.52 -3.20 3.47
N ILE A 75 -16.91 -2.82 2.25
CA ILE A 75 -16.06 -2.01 1.37
C ILE A 75 -15.73 -0.63 1.98
N ASN A 76 -16.69 0.02 2.63
CA ASN A 76 -16.45 1.32 3.27
C ASN A 76 -15.48 1.19 4.46
N PHE A 77 -15.60 0.12 5.22
CA PHE A 77 -14.66 -0.18 6.30
C PHE A 77 -13.25 -0.45 5.75
N LEU A 78 -13.14 -1.18 4.64
CA LEU A 78 -11.86 -1.41 3.97
C LEU A 78 -11.20 -0.09 3.53
N ILE A 79 -11.97 0.80 2.90
CA ILE A 79 -11.46 2.11 2.46
C ILE A 79 -10.95 2.92 3.66
N PHE A 80 -11.71 2.98 4.74
CA PHE A 80 -11.28 3.64 5.97
C PHE A 80 -9.99 3.01 6.52
N TYR A 81 -9.91 1.69 6.56
CA TYR A 81 -8.73 0.95 6.99
C TYR A 81 -7.49 1.30 6.15
N LEU A 82 -7.63 1.34 4.81
CA LEU A 82 -6.52 1.65 3.91
C LEU A 82 -5.98 3.08 4.13
N PHE A 83 -6.87 4.07 4.33
CA PHE A 83 -6.44 5.42 4.68
C PHE A 83 -5.77 5.47 6.04
N LEU A 84 -6.34 4.83 7.03
CA LEU A 84 -5.76 4.78 8.37
C LEU A 84 -4.37 4.12 8.35
N LEU A 85 -4.25 2.99 7.65
CA LEU A 85 -2.99 2.27 7.49
C LEU A 85 -1.93 3.13 6.78
N SER A 86 -2.31 3.85 5.72
CA SER A 86 -1.40 4.72 4.96
C SER A 86 -0.78 5.83 5.82
N ILE A 87 -1.50 6.30 6.81
CA ILE A 87 -1.03 7.34 7.74
C ILE A 87 -0.22 6.72 8.88
N ILE A 88 -0.76 5.68 9.53
CA ILE A 88 -0.16 5.09 10.74
C ILE A 88 1.21 4.48 10.43
N LEU A 89 1.37 3.77 9.33
CA LEU A 89 2.65 3.15 8.99
C LEU A 89 3.75 4.20 8.82
N GLU A 90 3.44 5.34 8.23
CA GLU A 90 4.42 6.42 8.08
C GLU A 90 4.71 7.11 9.43
N LEU A 91 3.71 7.30 10.28
CA LEU A 91 3.93 7.85 11.61
C LEU A 91 4.83 6.96 12.47
N PHE A 92 4.78 5.65 12.32
CA PHE A 92 5.69 4.75 13.02
C PHE A 92 7.17 4.97 12.66
N HIS A 93 7.48 5.53 11.49
CA HIS A 93 8.86 5.88 11.13
C HIS A 93 9.49 6.93 12.05
N ILE A 94 8.69 7.67 12.83
CA ILE A 94 9.22 8.60 13.86
C ILE A 94 9.96 7.84 14.97
N ILE A 95 9.52 6.63 15.31
CA ILE A 95 10.03 5.87 16.46
C ILE A 95 10.88 4.66 16.06
N ILE A 96 10.85 4.25 14.79
CA ILE A 96 11.61 3.09 14.31
C ILE A 96 13.07 3.50 14.05
N PRO A 97 14.06 2.79 14.61
CA PRO A 97 15.48 3.05 14.32
C PRO A 97 15.80 2.96 12.82
N ASN A 98 16.68 3.81 12.36
CA ASN A 98 17.13 3.88 10.95
C ASN A 98 16.02 4.17 9.94
N ARG A 99 14.91 4.73 10.41
CA ARG A 99 13.80 5.25 9.62
C ARG A 99 13.58 6.71 9.97
N GLY A 100 13.05 7.48 9.04
CA GLY A 100 12.64 8.86 9.24
C GLY A 100 11.26 9.09 8.68
N PHE A 101 10.46 9.89 9.36
CA PHE A 101 9.20 10.37 8.82
C PHE A 101 9.46 11.33 7.66
N GLU A 102 8.85 11.07 6.51
CA GLU A 102 8.94 11.93 5.35
C GLU A 102 7.54 12.24 4.80
N MET A 103 7.29 13.54 4.56
CA MET A 103 5.99 13.96 4.00
C MET A 103 5.77 13.40 2.57
N SER A 104 6.84 13.24 1.80
CA SER A 104 6.78 12.62 0.46
C SER A 104 6.28 11.17 0.52
N ASP A 105 6.68 10.43 1.54
CA ASP A 105 6.28 9.04 1.78
C ASP A 105 4.82 8.96 2.22
N LEU A 106 4.43 9.82 3.17
CA LEU A 106 3.03 9.92 3.62
C LEU A 106 2.10 10.24 2.45
N PHE A 107 2.44 11.24 1.65
CA PHE A 107 1.64 11.59 0.49
C PHE A 107 1.67 10.49 -0.59
N GLY A 108 2.79 9.80 -0.77
CA GLY A 108 2.89 8.64 -1.65
C GLY A 108 1.91 7.54 -1.27
N ASN A 109 1.85 7.19 0.01
CA ASN A 109 0.89 6.22 0.55
C ASN A 109 -0.56 6.63 0.24
N ILE A 110 -0.93 7.87 0.57
CA ILE A 110 -2.29 8.40 0.38
C ILE A 110 -2.66 8.47 -1.10
N VAL A 111 -1.75 8.95 -1.95
CA VAL A 111 -1.97 9.04 -3.40
C VAL A 111 -2.22 7.66 -3.99
N GLY A 112 -1.46 6.64 -3.59
CA GLY A 112 -1.66 5.26 -4.03
C GLY A 112 -3.08 4.75 -3.73
N VAL A 113 -3.59 5.01 -2.53
CA VAL A 113 -4.96 4.65 -2.14
C VAL A 113 -6.00 5.42 -2.96
N ILE A 114 -5.87 6.74 -3.06
CA ILE A 114 -6.83 7.60 -3.76
C ILE A 114 -6.93 7.24 -5.24
N LEU A 115 -5.81 7.06 -5.93
CA LEU A 115 -5.79 6.73 -7.36
C LEU A 115 -6.62 5.49 -7.66
N VAL A 116 -6.41 4.42 -6.89
CA VAL A 116 -7.13 3.16 -7.12
C VAL A 116 -8.62 3.29 -6.79
N ILE A 117 -8.98 4.01 -5.71
CA ILE A 117 -10.39 4.24 -5.37
C ILE A 117 -11.11 5.04 -6.46
N LEU A 118 -10.46 6.07 -7.03
CA LEU A 118 -11.02 6.85 -8.12
C LEU A 118 -11.26 5.98 -9.36
N ILE A 119 -10.26 5.22 -9.78
CA ILE A 119 -10.39 4.29 -10.92
C ILE A 119 -11.50 3.27 -10.66
N TYR A 120 -11.53 2.68 -9.47
CA TYR A 120 -12.57 1.72 -9.08
C TYR A 120 -13.98 2.31 -9.16
N LYS A 121 -14.20 3.53 -8.68
CA LYS A 121 -15.49 4.22 -8.76
C LYS A 121 -15.89 4.51 -10.21
N ILE A 122 -14.94 4.92 -11.04
CA ILE A 122 -15.18 5.16 -12.47
C ILE A 122 -15.59 3.86 -13.16
N VAL A 123 -14.81 2.79 -13.00
CA VAL A 123 -15.10 1.48 -13.61
C VAL A 123 -16.50 0.97 -13.21
N ILE A 124 -16.85 1.01 -11.92
CA ILE A 124 -18.16 0.55 -11.47
C ILE A 124 -19.28 1.39 -12.07
N ARG A 125 -19.09 2.69 -12.22
CA ARG A 125 -20.09 3.57 -12.82
C ARG A 125 -20.36 3.19 -14.28
N TYR A 126 -19.31 2.92 -15.04
CA TYR A 126 -19.45 2.53 -16.46
C TYR A 126 -19.96 1.10 -16.66
N VAL A 127 -19.64 0.17 -15.78
CA VAL A 127 -20.09 -1.23 -15.89
C VAL A 127 -21.58 -1.37 -15.49
N LYS A 128 -22.13 -0.45 -14.70
CA LYS A 128 -23.55 -0.44 -14.29
C LYS A 128 -24.47 0.29 -15.26
N THR A 129 -23.93 0.98 -16.25
CA THR A 129 -24.68 1.59 -17.34
C THR A 129 -24.83 0.62 -18.50
#